data_26124134a5170dff86b347caa0f03563
#
_entry.id   26124134a5170dff86b347caa0f03563
#
_cell.length_a   1.000
_cell.length_b   1.000
_cell.length_c   1.000
_cell.angle_alpha   90.00
_cell.angle_beta   90.00
_cell.angle_gamma   90.00
#
_symmetry.space_group_name_H-M   'P 1'
#
loop_
_entity.id
_entity.type
_entity.pdbx_description
1 polymer ?
#
loop_
_entity_poly.entity_id
_entity_poly.type
_entity_poly.pdbx_seq_one_letter_code
_entity_poly.pdbx_strand_id
1 'polypeptide(L)'
;MGEFNAFVLTKEDKGQQLSWRPFAEADLMDGDVTVRVSHSTVNYKDGLALTGKGPVVRRWPMIPGIDFAGEVASSSHPDFKAGDQVVLNGWGVGETHLGGYAEIARVKGDWLVPLPKAFTPSQAMAIGTAGYTSMLCVLALEKNGVMPGSGPILVTGAAGGVGSVAISLLAKLGYHVVASTGRASEADFLTGLGAKEIIDRAELGSGPGRPMAKERWAGVVDVAGSHTLANAIASTRYGGCVAACGLAQGMDLPTTVMPFILRGVTLAGVDSVMAPKARRLEAWKRLAVDLDKAKLDELTVAHPIKDAPQLAEEIMAGKIRGRVVLSIK
;
A
#
# COMPACT_ATOMS: atom_id res chain seq x y z
N MET A 1 19.71 -13.09 26.98
CA MET A 1 18.64 -12.72 26.01
C MET A 1 18.84 -11.24 25.77
N GLY A 2 18.87 -10.84 24.49
CA GLY A 2 19.11 -9.45 24.12
C GLY A 2 17.87 -8.59 24.29
N GLU A 3 18.11 -7.28 24.37
CA GLU A 3 17.07 -6.25 24.24
C GLU A 3 17.36 -5.45 22.97
N PHE A 4 16.29 -4.90 22.39
CA PHE A 4 16.34 -4.02 21.23
C PHE A 4 15.29 -2.91 21.38
N ASN A 5 15.42 -1.81 20.65
CA ASN A 5 14.47 -0.73 20.72
C ASN A 5 13.32 -0.92 19.75
N ALA A 6 12.11 -0.56 20.20
CA ALA A 6 10.90 -0.60 19.40
C ALA A 6 9.91 0.50 19.82
N PHE A 7 9.06 0.93 18.88
CA PHE A 7 7.81 1.56 19.25
C PHE A 7 6.87 0.52 19.82
N VAL A 8 6.31 0.79 20.99
CA VAL A 8 5.37 -0.10 21.66
C VAL A 8 4.09 0.66 21.97
N LEU A 9 2.99 0.14 21.48
CA LEU A 9 1.64 0.56 21.83
C LEU A 9 1.15 -0.27 23.00
N THR A 10 0.70 0.40 24.06
CA THR A 10 0.03 -0.19 25.22
C THR A 10 -1.39 0.32 25.32
N LYS A 11 -2.31 -0.54 25.77
CA LYS A 11 -3.68 -0.15 26.05
C LYS A 11 -3.76 0.46 27.44
N GLU A 12 -4.46 1.57 27.55
CA GLU A 12 -4.73 2.23 28.81
C GLU A 12 -6.23 2.42 29.02
N ASP A 13 -6.65 2.83 30.22
CA ASP A 13 -8.06 3.04 30.56
C ASP A 13 -8.74 4.07 29.66
N LYS A 14 -7.98 5.06 29.17
CA LYS A 14 -8.46 6.12 28.27
C LYS A 14 -7.66 6.16 26.97
N GLY A 15 -7.71 5.05 26.19
CA GLY A 15 -7.08 5.03 24.86
C GLY A 15 -5.84 4.15 24.79
N GLN A 16 -4.78 4.68 24.20
CA GLN A 16 -3.50 3.98 24.00
C GLN A 16 -2.31 4.91 24.21
N GLN A 17 -1.18 4.36 24.61
CA GLN A 17 0.10 5.06 24.71
C GLN A 17 1.10 4.47 23.73
N LEU A 18 1.84 5.32 23.04
CA LEU A 18 2.95 4.97 22.18
C LEU A 18 4.27 5.40 22.82
N SER A 19 5.25 4.50 22.91
CA SER A 19 6.58 4.82 23.44
C SER A 19 7.68 4.11 22.67
N TRP A 20 8.78 4.80 22.41
CA TRP A 20 10.04 4.18 21.92
C TRP A 20 10.83 3.71 23.13
N ARG A 21 10.99 2.40 23.28
CA ARG A 21 11.61 1.81 24.46
C ARG A 21 12.25 0.46 24.19
N PRO A 22 13.14 -0.02 25.11
CA PRO A 22 13.62 -1.38 25.06
C PRO A 22 12.48 -2.40 25.10
N PHE A 23 12.64 -3.47 24.31
CA PHE A 23 11.78 -4.63 24.23
C PHE A 23 12.63 -5.91 24.26
N ALA A 24 12.23 -6.90 25.05
CA ALA A 24 13.03 -8.10 25.20
C ALA A 24 12.80 -9.07 24.02
N GLU A 25 13.86 -9.66 23.49
CA GLU A 25 13.76 -10.69 22.44
C GLU A 25 12.91 -11.90 22.87
N ALA A 26 12.88 -12.18 24.17
CA ALA A 26 12.05 -13.25 24.73
C ALA A 26 10.55 -13.01 24.57
N ASP A 27 10.14 -11.74 24.48
CA ASP A 27 8.71 -11.34 24.35
C ASP A 27 8.27 -11.27 22.88
N LEU A 28 9.19 -11.52 21.92
CA LEU A 28 8.82 -11.65 20.52
C LEU A 28 7.90 -12.85 20.31
N MET A 29 6.92 -12.68 19.45
CA MET A 29 5.99 -13.74 19.08
C MET A 29 6.71 -14.87 18.33
N ASP A 30 6.06 -16.04 18.27
CA ASP A 30 6.57 -17.22 17.57
C ASP A 30 6.80 -16.93 16.08
N GLY A 31 7.91 -17.45 15.58
CA GLY A 31 8.35 -17.35 14.21
C GLY A 31 9.65 -18.12 14.03
N ASP A 32 9.92 -18.54 12.81
CA ASP A 32 11.10 -19.35 12.46
C ASP A 32 12.20 -18.53 11.76
N VAL A 33 11.96 -17.21 11.55
CA VAL A 33 12.93 -16.25 11.02
C VAL A 33 12.99 -15.00 11.89
N THR A 34 14.19 -14.64 12.34
CA THR A 34 14.45 -13.37 13.02
C THR A 34 15.20 -12.45 12.06
N VAL A 35 14.70 -11.20 11.92
CA VAL A 35 15.20 -10.21 10.98
C VAL A 35 15.69 -8.98 11.74
N ARG A 36 16.92 -8.51 11.42
CA ARG A 36 17.37 -7.16 11.76
C ARG A 36 16.69 -6.19 10.79
N VAL A 37 15.75 -5.43 11.28
CA VAL A 37 15.01 -4.46 10.47
C VAL A 37 15.89 -3.24 10.21
N SER A 38 16.05 -2.88 8.96
CA SER A 38 16.81 -1.69 8.56
C SER A 38 15.90 -0.52 8.19
N HIS A 39 14.77 -0.81 7.54
CA HIS A 39 13.81 0.18 7.06
C HIS A 39 12.37 -0.31 7.24
N SER A 40 11.48 0.65 7.44
CA SER A 40 10.03 0.50 7.39
C SER A 40 9.42 1.64 6.57
N THR A 41 8.12 1.82 6.61
CA THR A 41 7.41 2.89 5.88
C THR A 41 6.16 3.30 6.63
N VAL A 42 5.54 4.43 6.26
CA VAL A 42 4.25 4.84 6.83
C VAL A 42 3.15 4.62 5.81
N ASN A 43 2.16 3.81 6.16
CA ASN A 43 0.94 3.60 5.40
C ASN A 43 -0.26 4.21 6.15
N TYR A 44 -1.38 4.38 5.46
CA TYR A 44 -2.63 4.86 6.09
C TYR A 44 -3.04 3.99 7.29
N LYS A 45 -2.84 2.67 7.19
CA LYS A 45 -3.12 1.72 8.28
C LYS A 45 -2.22 1.96 9.49
N ASP A 46 -0.94 2.26 9.29
CA ASP A 46 -0.02 2.64 10.38
C ASP A 46 -0.47 3.94 11.04
N GLY A 47 -0.94 4.91 10.24
CA GLY A 47 -1.56 6.14 10.73
C GLY A 47 -2.75 5.87 11.65
N LEU A 48 -3.68 4.99 11.24
CA LEU A 48 -4.81 4.57 12.06
C LEU A 48 -4.37 3.89 13.36
N ALA A 49 -3.36 3.00 13.28
CA ALA A 49 -2.84 2.28 14.44
C ALA A 49 -2.18 3.22 15.46
N LEU A 50 -1.28 4.09 14.99
CA LEU A 50 -0.51 4.98 15.85
C LEU A 50 -1.37 6.07 16.50
N THR A 51 -2.37 6.60 15.77
CA THR A 51 -3.28 7.64 16.28
C THR A 51 -4.48 7.10 17.04
N GLY A 52 -4.73 5.78 17.00
CA GLY A 52 -5.93 5.19 17.58
C GLY A 52 -7.24 5.55 16.88
N LYS A 53 -7.17 6.16 15.68
CA LYS A 53 -8.36 6.59 14.92
C LYS A 53 -9.09 5.44 14.20
N GLY A 54 -8.58 4.21 14.32
CA GLY A 54 -9.23 3.03 13.76
C GLY A 54 -8.83 1.74 14.48
N PRO A 55 -9.66 0.68 14.41
CA PRO A 55 -9.46 -0.56 15.16
C PRO A 55 -8.44 -1.50 14.48
N VAL A 56 -7.22 -0.99 14.22
CA VAL A 56 -6.16 -1.75 13.56
C VAL A 56 -5.50 -2.71 14.55
N VAL A 57 -5.13 -2.21 15.74
CA VAL A 57 -4.43 -3.00 16.77
C VAL A 57 -5.44 -3.93 17.47
N ARG A 58 -5.20 -5.23 17.34
CA ARG A 58 -6.09 -6.28 17.89
C ARG A 58 -5.46 -7.09 19.02
N ARG A 59 -4.20 -6.82 19.35
CA ARG A 59 -3.44 -7.44 20.43
C ARG A 59 -2.62 -6.37 21.14
N TRP A 60 -2.47 -6.50 22.46
CA TRP A 60 -1.72 -5.58 23.31
C TRP A 60 -0.75 -6.33 24.23
N PRO A 61 0.47 -5.85 24.51
CA PRO A 61 1.10 -4.73 23.81
C PRO A 61 1.38 -5.05 22.34
N MET A 62 1.55 -4.02 21.48
CA MET A 62 1.79 -4.17 20.06
C MET A 62 3.00 -3.33 19.62
N ILE A 63 3.89 -3.92 18.83
CA ILE A 63 4.85 -3.19 18.01
C ILE A 63 4.15 -2.89 16.66
N PRO A 64 3.86 -1.63 16.32
CA PRO A 64 3.21 -1.29 15.05
C PRO A 64 4.14 -1.43 13.85
N GLY A 65 3.66 -1.04 12.65
CA GLY A 65 4.40 -1.10 11.39
C GLY A 65 4.07 -2.36 10.59
N ILE A 66 3.28 -2.19 9.52
CA ILE A 66 2.77 -3.31 8.69
C ILE A 66 3.76 -3.77 7.62
N ASP A 67 4.87 -3.06 7.45
CA ASP A 67 5.92 -3.32 6.48
C ASP A 67 7.29 -3.26 7.12
N PHE A 68 8.22 -4.07 6.63
CA PHE A 68 9.64 -3.88 6.89
C PHE A 68 10.53 -4.53 5.82
N ALA A 69 11.77 -4.05 5.72
CA ALA A 69 12.85 -4.68 5.01
C ALA A 69 14.08 -4.79 5.92
N GLY A 70 14.86 -5.84 5.76
CA GLY A 70 16.03 -6.06 6.60
C GLY A 70 16.80 -7.32 6.22
N GLU A 71 17.72 -7.69 7.09
CA GLU A 71 18.60 -8.84 6.95
C GLU A 71 18.21 -9.93 7.94
N VAL A 72 18.12 -11.15 7.48
CA VAL A 72 17.91 -12.33 8.34
C VAL A 72 19.07 -12.48 9.34
N ALA A 73 18.77 -12.39 10.62
CA ALA A 73 19.73 -12.59 11.70
C ALA A 73 19.91 -14.08 12.02
N SER A 74 18.81 -14.82 12.05
CA SER A 74 18.77 -16.27 12.25
C SER A 74 17.51 -16.86 11.63
N SER A 75 17.58 -18.11 11.20
CA SER A 75 16.46 -18.83 10.60
C SER A 75 16.54 -20.32 10.86
N SER A 76 15.38 -20.94 11.12
CA SER A 76 15.17 -22.39 11.00
C SER A 76 14.28 -22.74 9.79
N HIS A 77 13.81 -21.75 9.04
CA HIS A 77 13.04 -21.95 7.82
C HIS A 77 13.94 -22.40 6.67
N PRO A 78 13.53 -23.41 5.86
CA PRO A 78 14.39 -23.98 4.82
C PRO A 78 14.79 -23.00 3.71
N ASP A 79 13.95 -22.01 3.42
CA ASP A 79 14.16 -21.05 2.31
C ASP A 79 15.05 -19.86 2.70
N PHE A 80 15.39 -19.67 4.00
CA PHE A 80 16.13 -18.50 4.47
C PHE A 80 17.29 -18.86 5.38
N LYS A 81 18.37 -18.10 5.28
CA LYS A 81 19.55 -18.21 6.14
C LYS A 81 20.04 -16.83 6.58
N ALA A 82 20.85 -16.78 7.62
CA ALA A 82 21.50 -15.54 8.07
C ALA A 82 22.23 -14.83 6.92
N GLY A 83 22.03 -13.51 6.84
CA GLY A 83 22.57 -12.64 5.78
C GLY A 83 21.62 -12.42 4.59
N ASP A 84 20.56 -13.21 4.45
CA ASP A 84 19.58 -12.99 3.35
C ASP A 84 18.82 -11.68 3.56
N GLN A 85 18.66 -10.91 2.47
CA GLN A 85 17.86 -9.69 2.46
C GLN A 85 16.40 -10.03 2.16
N VAL A 86 15.50 -9.49 2.98
CA VAL A 86 14.07 -9.84 2.94
C VAL A 86 13.18 -8.62 3.03
N VAL A 87 11.96 -8.77 2.53
CA VAL A 87 10.87 -7.80 2.69
C VAL A 87 9.62 -8.51 3.18
N LEU A 88 8.86 -7.83 4.04
CA LEU A 88 7.55 -8.27 4.50
C LEU A 88 6.52 -7.16 4.31
N ASN A 89 5.34 -7.53 3.81
CA ASN A 89 4.16 -6.69 3.71
C ASN A 89 2.94 -7.47 4.21
N GLY A 90 2.12 -6.88 5.06
CA GLY A 90 0.84 -7.46 5.47
C GLY A 90 0.94 -8.61 6.47
N TRP A 91 0.19 -9.69 6.27
CA TRP A 91 0.09 -10.89 7.13
C TRP A 91 -0.36 -10.62 8.56
N GLY A 92 -0.98 -9.44 8.81
CA GLY A 92 -1.39 -9.01 10.14
C GLY A 92 -0.25 -8.52 11.03
N VAL A 93 0.93 -8.28 10.47
CA VAL A 93 2.06 -7.66 11.16
C VAL A 93 1.68 -6.22 11.51
N GLY A 94 1.92 -5.80 12.74
CA GLY A 94 1.44 -4.51 13.29
C GLY A 94 -0.05 -4.49 13.69
N GLU A 95 -0.78 -5.60 13.51
CA GLU A 95 -2.20 -5.72 13.82
C GLU A 95 -2.47 -6.82 14.87
N THR A 96 -2.15 -8.06 14.53
CA THR A 96 -2.29 -9.28 15.37
C THR A 96 -0.95 -9.92 15.69
N HIS A 97 0.09 -9.58 14.95
CA HIS A 97 1.48 -9.97 15.15
C HIS A 97 2.35 -8.72 15.32
N LEU A 98 3.44 -8.80 16.13
CA LEU A 98 4.36 -7.69 16.33
C LEU A 98 4.96 -7.20 15.01
N GLY A 99 5.03 -5.89 14.83
CA GLY A 99 5.31 -5.22 13.58
C GLY A 99 6.75 -4.80 13.36
N GLY A 100 6.95 -3.99 12.30
CA GLY A 100 8.25 -3.59 11.79
C GLY A 100 8.82 -2.29 12.37
N TYR A 101 8.15 -1.60 13.30
CA TYR A 101 8.69 -0.40 13.95
C TYR A 101 9.60 -0.76 15.13
N ALA A 102 10.61 -1.58 14.84
CA ALA A 102 11.55 -2.13 15.79
C ALA A 102 12.88 -2.47 15.11
N GLU A 103 13.95 -2.58 15.89
CA GLU A 103 15.26 -3.02 15.39
C GLU A 103 15.27 -4.50 15.02
N ILE A 104 14.43 -5.32 15.66
CA ILE A 104 14.30 -6.76 15.45
C ILE A 104 12.84 -7.14 15.26
N ALA A 105 12.58 -7.99 14.28
CA ALA A 105 11.29 -8.64 14.07
C ALA A 105 11.47 -10.17 14.00
N ARG A 106 10.55 -10.93 14.59
CA ARG A 106 10.48 -12.39 14.44
C ARG A 106 9.16 -12.77 13.78
N VAL A 107 9.23 -13.48 12.66
CA VAL A 107 8.07 -13.78 11.80
C VAL A 107 8.17 -15.20 11.23
N LYS A 108 7.09 -15.67 10.62
CA LYS A 108 7.11 -16.90 9.83
C LYS A 108 7.82 -16.64 8.50
N GLY A 109 8.75 -17.49 8.11
CA GLY A 109 9.47 -17.41 6.84
C GLY A 109 8.54 -17.45 5.62
N ASP A 110 7.40 -18.15 5.72
CA ASP A 110 6.37 -18.13 4.68
C ASP A 110 5.81 -16.74 4.35
N TRP A 111 5.91 -15.80 5.28
CA TRP A 111 5.46 -14.43 5.06
C TRP A 111 6.48 -13.54 4.33
N LEU A 112 7.73 -13.98 4.36
CA LEU A 112 8.83 -13.22 3.77
C LEU A 112 8.94 -13.43 2.26
N VAL A 113 9.33 -12.36 1.58
CA VAL A 113 9.75 -12.38 0.19
C VAL A 113 11.25 -12.05 0.15
N PRO A 114 12.08 -12.83 -0.57
CA PRO A 114 13.45 -12.43 -0.83
C PRO A 114 13.47 -11.03 -1.48
N LEU A 115 14.28 -10.12 -0.96
CA LEU A 115 14.40 -8.78 -1.53
C LEU A 115 14.94 -8.89 -2.96
N PRO A 116 14.21 -8.42 -3.99
CA PRO A 116 14.71 -8.44 -5.37
C PRO A 116 16.00 -7.61 -5.48
N LYS A 117 17.01 -8.15 -6.17
CA LYS A 117 18.32 -7.49 -6.36
C LYS A 117 18.24 -6.11 -7.03
N ALA A 118 17.12 -5.80 -7.66
CA ALA A 118 16.85 -4.50 -8.29
C ALA A 118 16.67 -3.37 -7.28
N PHE A 119 16.38 -3.68 -6.00
CA PHE A 119 16.04 -2.71 -4.98
C PHE A 119 16.95 -2.79 -3.77
N THR A 120 17.25 -1.63 -3.19
CA THR A 120 17.78 -1.51 -1.83
C THR A 120 16.67 -1.73 -0.80
N PRO A 121 16.97 -2.02 0.47
CA PRO A 121 15.96 -2.08 1.54
C PRO A 121 15.12 -0.79 1.65
N SER A 122 15.75 0.38 1.46
CA SER A 122 15.05 1.66 1.43
C SER A 122 14.06 1.75 0.26
N GLN A 123 14.45 1.37 -0.95
CA GLN A 123 13.57 1.33 -2.10
C GLN A 123 12.45 0.30 -1.94
N ALA A 124 12.72 -0.85 -1.31
CA ALA A 124 11.68 -1.81 -0.99
C ALA A 124 10.63 -1.23 -0.04
N MET A 125 11.03 -0.38 0.90
CA MET A 125 10.10 0.31 1.80
C MET A 125 9.46 1.55 1.17
N ALA A 126 10.09 2.18 0.18
CA ALA A 126 9.43 3.15 -0.70
C ALA A 126 8.27 2.50 -1.47
N ILE A 127 8.47 1.29 -1.98
CA ILE A 127 7.40 0.47 -2.55
C ILE A 127 6.39 0.12 -1.43
N GLY A 128 6.82 -0.57 -0.40
CA GLY A 128 5.99 -0.99 0.73
C GLY A 128 4.71 -1.70 0.32
N THR A 129 3.76 -1.78 1.24
CA THR A 129 2.41 -2.29 0.95
C THR A 129 1.72 -1.47 -0.12
N ALA A 130 1.94 -0.15 -0.18
CA ALA A 130 1.28 0.72 -1.16
C ALA A 130 1.70 0.40 -2.61
N GLY A 131 2.98 0.34 -2.92
CA GLY A 131 3.47 0.01 -4.26
C GLY A 131 3.23 -1.45 -4.64
N TYR A 132 3.33 -2.36 -3.67
CA TYR A 132 2.95 -3.75 -3.84
C TYR A 132 1.45 -3.87 -4.22
N THR A 133 0.56 -3.15 -3.54
CA THR A 133 -0.87 -3.08 -3.87
C THR A 133 -1.09 -2.51 -5.27
N SER A 134 -0.33 -1.48 -5.65
CA SER A 134 -0.40 -0.91 -7.01
C SER A 134 -0.09 -1.96 -8.08
N MET A 135 0.92 -2.79 -7.89
CA MET A 135 1.24 -3.87 -8.82
C MET A 135 0.14 -4.95 -8.83
N LEU A 136 -0.44 -5.29 -7.69
CA LEU A 136 -1.58 -6.22 -7.64
C LEU A 136 -2.79 -5.68 -8.42
N CYS A 137 -3.02 -4.36 -8.39
CA CYS A 137 -4.06 -3.72 -9.21
C CYS A 137 -3.73 -3.84 -10.71
N VAL A 138 -2.49 -3.59 -11.12
CA VAL A 138 -2.04 -3.77 -12.53
C VAL A 138 -2.27 -5.21 -12.97
N LEU A 139 -1.86 -6.19 -12.18
CA LEU A 139 -2.07 -7.62 -12.46
C LEU A 139 -3.57 -7.98 -12.54
N ALA A 140 -4.42 -7.33 -11.75
CA ALA A 140 -5.87 -7.52 -11.82
C ALA A 140 -6.45 -6.96 -13.12
N LEU A 141 -6.01 -5.78 -13.55
CA LEU A 141 -6.42 -5.18 -14.83
C LEU A 141 -6.00 -6.07 -16.01
N GLU A 142 -4.73 -6.47 -16.07
CA GLU A 142 -4.20 -7.33 -17.13
C GLU A 142 -4.93 -8.69 -17.21
N LYS A 143 -5.18 -9.32 -16.06
CA LYS A 143 -5.92 -10.59 -15.96
C LYS A 143 -7.34 -10.49 -16.52
N ASN A 144 -7.95 -9.31 -16.46
CA ASN A 144 -9.28 -9.04 -16.98
C ASN A 144 -9.25 -8.37 -18.38
N GLY A 145 -8.13 -8.51 -19.11
CA GLY A 145 -8.02 -8.09 -20.50
C GLY A 145 -7.81 -6.59 -20.72
N VAL A 146 -7.59 -5.80 -19.66
CA VAL A 146 -7.28 -4.38 -19.79
C VAL A 146 -5.77 -4.22 -20.03
N MET A 147 -5.41 -3.98 -21.29
CA MET A 147 -4.03 -3.89 -21.77
C MET A 147 -3.68 -2.46 -22.21
N PRO A 148 -2.39 -2.12 -22.37
CA PRO A 148 -2.03 -0.87 -23.05
C PRO A 148 -2.76 -0.72 -24.39
N GLY A 149 -3.35 0.46 -24.63
CA GLY A 149 -4.18 0.70 -25.81
C GLY A 149 -5.69 0.42 -25.63
N SER A 150 -6.13 -0.24 -24.55
CA SER A 150 -7.57 -0.47 -24.29
C SER A 150 -8.35 0.82 -24.06
N GLY A 151 -7.68 1.91 -23.68
CA GLY A 151 -8.26 3.22 -23.38
C GLY A 151 -7.73 3.80 -22.07
N PRO A 152 -8.31 4.91 -21.58
CA PRO A 152 -7.85 5.57 -20.37
C PRO A 152 -8.02 4.70 -19.13
N ILE A 153 -7.01 4.73 -18.24
CA ILE A 153 -7.04 4.11 -16.92
C ILE A 153 -7.16 5.21 -15.88
N LEU A 154 -8.23 5.18 -15.11
CA LEU A 154 -8.43 6.09 -13.98
C LEU A 154 -7.66 5.59 -12.76
N VAL A 155 -6.98 6.50 -12.07
CA VAL A 155 -6.37 6.26 -10.76
C VAL A 155 -6.96 7.24 -9.76
N THR A 156 -7.70 6.75 -8.77
CA THR A 156 -8.25 7.59 -7.68
C THR A 156 -7.25 7.73 -6.55
N GLY A 157 -7.35 8.79 -5.75
CA GLY A 157 -6.39 9.07 -4.68
C GLY A 157 -4.96 9.20 -5.20
N ALA A 158 -4.81 9.78 -6.39
CA ALA A 158 -3.64 9.79 -7.25
C ALA A 158 -2.35 10.25 -6.56
N ALA A 159 -2.40 11.27 -5.69
CA ALA A 159 -1.24 11.81 -5.00
C ALA A 159 -0.84 11.04 -3.72
N GLY A 160 -1.59 10.01 -3.34
CA GLY A 160 -1.29 9.13 -2.21
C GLY A 160 -0.31 8.01 -2.56
N GLY A 161 0.04 7.20 -1.56
CA GLY A 161 1.05 6.15 -1.72
C GLY A 161 0.73 5.13 -2.81
N VAL A 162 -0.48 4.57 -2.83
CA VAL A 162 -0.89 3.61 -3.88
C VAL A 162 -1.04 4.32 -5.22
N GLY A 163 -1.75 5.47 -5.26
CA GLY A 163 -2.05 6.17 -6.51
C GLY A 163 -0.80 6.62 -7.26
N SER A 164 0.18 7.20 -6.56
CA SER A 164 1.41 7.70 -7.19
C SER A 164 2.26 6.58 -7.80
N VAL A 165 2.40 5.45 -7.10
CA VAL A 165 3.11 4.28 -7.63
C VAL A 165 2.33 3.64 -8.79
N ALA A 166 1.00 3.55 -8.69
CA ALA A 166 0.16 3.03 -9.77
C ALA A 166 0.29 3.85 -11.05
N ILE A 167 0.31 5.18 -10.95
CA ILE A 167 0.53 6.07 -12.10
C ILE A 167 1.89 5.79 -12.75
N SER A 168 2.96 5.74 -11.95
CA SER A 168 4.31 5.47 -12.47
C SER A 168 4.40 4.11 -13.16
N LEU A 169 3.82 3.05 -12.58
CA LEU A 169 3.78 1.71 -13.16
C LEU A 169 3.00 1.69 -14.48
N LEU A 170 1.76 2.17 -14.46
CA LEU A 170 0.89 2.18 -15.63
C LEU A 170 1.46 3.00 -16.77
N ALA A 171 2.04 4.17 -16.46
CA ALA A 171 2.69 5.02 -17.48
C ALA A 171 3.88 4.33 -18.12
N LYS A 172 4.76 3.67 -17.33
CA LYS A 172 5.91 2.93 -17.87
C LYS A 172 5.48 1.73 -18.71
N LEU A 173 4.36 1.09 -18.36
CA LEU A 173 3.77 0.00 -19.13
C LEU A 173 3.03 0.46 -20.39
N GLY A 174 2.95 1.78 -20.66
CA GLY A 174 2.34 2.34 -21.87
C GLY A 174 0.83 2.58 -21.78
N TYR A 175 0.24 2.57 -20.59
CA TYR A 175 -1.17 2.93 -20.42
C TYR A 175 -1.39 4.46 -20.49
N HIS A 176 -2.55 4.87 -20.96
CA HIS A 176 -3.04 6.25 -20.86
C HIS A 176 -3.65 6.47 -19.48
N VAL A 177 -2.94 7.17 -18.59
CA VAL A 177 -3.33 7.34 -17.19
C VAL A 177 -4.04 8.65 -16.97
N VAL A 178 -5.21 8.60 -16.33
CA VAL A 178 -5.99 9.74 -15.84
C VAL A 178 -5.94 9.74 -14.30
N ALA A 179 -5.38 10.79 -13.71
CA ALA A 179 -5.22 10.91 -12.28
C ALA A 179 -6.33 11.75 -11.64
N SER A 180 -7.02 11.19 -10.65
CA SER A 180 -8.05 11.91 -9.88
C SER A 180 -7.50 12.37 -8.54
N THR A 181 -7.49 13.68 -8.31
CA THR A 181 -6.98 14.31 -7.08
C THR A 181 -7.87 15.44 -6.62
N GLY A 182 -7.96 15.67 -5.30
CA GLY A 182 -8.60 16.86 -4.72
C GLY A 182 -7.60 17.99 -4.44
N ARG A 183 -6.34 17.83 -4.84
CA ARG A 183 -5.27 18.81 -4.65
C ARG A 183 -4.74 19.25 -6.01
N ALA A 184 -5.29 20.35 -6.54
CA ALA A 184 -4.86 20.90 -7.84
C ALA A 184 -3.36 21.22 -7.86
N SER A 185 -2.77 21.57 -6.71
CA SER A 185 -1.32 21.82 -6.56
C SER A 185 -0.43 20.60 -6.85
N GLU A 186 -0.99 19.40 -6.91
CA GLU A 186 -0.25 18.18 -7.22
C GLU A 186 -0.20 17.85 -8.73
N ALA A 187 -0.76 18.70 -9.59
CA ALA A 187 -0.87 18.42 -11.03
C ALA A 187 0.51 18.17 -11.68
N ASP A 188 1.51 19.02 -11.40
CA ASP A 188 2.85 18.87 -11.96
C ASP A 188 3.53 17.58 -11.48
N PHE A 189 3.37 17.25 -10.20
CA PHE A 189 3.89 16.00 -9.64
C PHE A 189 3.25 14.78 -10.34
N LEU A 190 1.94 14.76 -10.50
CA LEU A 190 1.22 13.64 -11.12
C LEU A 190 1.57 13.51 -12.62
N THR A 191 1.72 14.64 -13.31
CA THR A 191 2.17 14.67 -14.71
C THR A 191 3.62 14.16 -14.82
N GLY A 192 4.51 14.56 -13.92
CA GLY A 192 5.89 14.05 -13.82
C GLY A 192 5.93 12.53 -13.63
N LEU A 193 5.01 11.94 -12.87
CA LEU A 193 4.89 10.50 -12.73
C LEU A 193 4.38 9.81 -14.00
N GLY A 194 3.75 10.55 -14.93
CA GLY A 194 3.31 10.07 -16.23
C GLY A 194 1.78 10.09 -16.44
N ALA A 195 1.02 10.75 -15.57
CA ALA A 195 -0.38 11.01 -15.83
C ALA A 195 -0.53 11.88 -17.07
N LYS A 196 -1.46 11.53 -17.97
CA LYS A 196 -1.75 12.28 -19.19
C LYS A 196 -2.88 13.30 -19.00
N GLU A 197 -3.74 13.04 -18.05
CA GLU A 197 -4.88 13.90 -17.69
C GLU A 197 -5.01 13.95 -16.18
N ILE A 198 -5.44 15.10 -15.68
CA ILE A 198 -5.77 15.33 -14.27
C ILE A 198 -7.23 15.71 -14.19
N ILE A 199 -7.99 15.06 -13.31
CA ILE A 199 -9.38 15.43 -13.02
C ILE A 199 -9.56 15.74 -11.53
N ASP A 200 -10.50 16.61 -11.22
CA ASP A 200 -10.87 16.86 -9.83
C ASP A 200 -11.61 15.64 -9.26
N ARG A 201 -11.23 15.21 -8.04
CA ARG A 201 -11.90 14.11 -7.36
C ARG A 201 -13.41 14.35 -7.15
N ALA A 202 -13.84 15.61 -7.11
CA ALA A 202 -15.23 15.98 -6.96
C ALA A 202 -16.09 15.51 -8.14
N GLU A 203 -15.51 15.32 -9.34
CA GLU A 203 -16.25 14.75 -10.49
C GLU A 203 -16.86 13.37 -10.17
N LEU A 204 -16.19 12.60 -9.28
CA LEU A 204 -16.63 11.24 -8.92
C LEU A 204 -17.09 11.15 -7.46
N GLY A 205 -16.59 12.02 -6.59
CA GLY A 205 -16.75 11.90 -5.13
C GLY A 205 -17.85 12.75 -4.52
N SER A 206 -18.53 13.61 -5.28
CA SER A 206 -19.51 14.58 -4.74
C SER A 206 -20.87 13.99 -4.34
N GLY A 207 -21.05 12.68 -4.46
CA GLY A 207 -22.29 12.00 -4.10
C GLY A 207 -22.76 11.00 -5.15
N PRO A 208 -24.02 10.53 -5.05
CA PRO A 208 -24.55 9.53 -5.96
C PRO A 208 -24.63 10.07 -7.40
N GLY A 209 -24.05 9.32 -8.33
CA GLY A 209 -24.16 9.56 -9.76
C GLY A 209 -25.31 8.78 -10.41
N ARG A 210 -25.31 8.74 -11.74
CA ARG A 210 -26.25 7.89 -12.50
C ARG A 210 -25.84 6.42 -12.39
N PRO A 211 -26.79 5.47 -12.30
CA PRO A 211 -26.49 4.03 -12.31
C PRO A 211 -25.63 3.58 -13.50
N MET A 212 -25.84 4.25 -14.66
CA MET A 212 -25.04 4.10 -15.88
C MET A 212 -24.68 5.50 -16.39
N ALA A 213 -23.39 5.81 -16.42
CA ALA A 213 -22.87 7.07 -16.96
C ALA A 213 -22.27 6.87 -18.36
N LYS A 214 -21.80 7.95 -18.99
CA LYS A 214 -21.04 7.87 -20.24
C LYS A 214 -19.77 7.06 -20.02
N GLU A 215 -19.44 6.16 -20.93
CA GLU A 215 -18.23 5.37 -20.92
C GLU A 215 -16.98 6.26 -21.04
N ARG A 216 -16.03 6.10 -20.10
CA ARG A 216 -14.78 6.87 -20.05
C ARG A 216 -13.56 5.97 -19.91
N TRP A 217 -13.57 5.06 -18.91
CA TRP A 217 -12.39 4.31 -18.45
C TRP A 217 -12.40 2.90 -18.98
N ALA A 218 -11.28 2.44 -19.55
CA ALA A 218 -11.07 1.02 -19.85
C ALA A 218 -10.79 0.24 -18.56
N GLY A 219 -10.11 0.87 -17.61
CA GLY A 219 -9.84 0.30 -16.29
C GLY A 219 -9.74 1.38 -15.21
N VAL A 220 -9.78 0.94 -13.96
CA VAL A 220 -9.68 1.82 -12.79
C VAL A 220 -8.82 1.17 -11.73
N VAL A 221 -7.93 1.94 -11.09
CA VAL A 221 -7.31 1.62 -9.81
C VAL A 221 -7.96 2.50 -8.75
N ASP A 222 -8.75 1.91 -7.86
CA ASP A 222 -9.49 2.66 -6.85
C ASP A 222 -8.97 2.43 -5.44
N VAL A 223 -8.63 3.54 -4.77
CA VAL A 223 -8.23 3.58 -3.36
C VAL A 223 -9.25 4.31 -2.48
N ALA A 224 -10.31 4.86 -3.09
CA ALA A 224 -11.26 5.74 -2.41
C ALA A 224 -12.45 4.99 -1.83
N GLY A 225 -13.06 4.07 -2.56
CA GLY A 225 -14.30 3.45 -2.16
C GLY A 225 -15.52 4.37 -2.31
N SER A 226 -16.64 4.02 -1.69
CA SER A 226 -17.89 4.78 -1.61
C SER A 226 -18.37 5.33 -2.96
N HIS A 227 -18.86 6.57 -2.99
CA HIS A 227 -19.39 7.22 -4.21
C HIS A 227 -18.35 7.32 -5.33
N THR A 228 -17.07 7.54 -5.02
CA THR A 228 -16.00 7.59 -6.02
C THR A 228 -15.91 6.26 -6.77
N LEU A 229 -15.88 5.15 -6.05
CA LEU A 229 -15.84 3.80 -6.65
C LEU A 229 -17.13 3.53 -7.46
N ALA A 230 -18.31 3.85 -6.90
CA ALA A 230 -19.59 3.63 -7.56
C ALA A 230 -19.67 4.39 -8.90
N ASN A 231 -19.25 5.67 -8.91
CA ASN A 231 -19.25 6.51 -10.12
C ASN A 231 -18.18 6.10 -11.13
N ALA A 232 -17.03 5.60 -10.67
CA ALA A 232 -16.00 5.02 -11.52
C ALA A 232 -16.52 3.76 -12.23
N ILE A 233 -17.19 2.85 -11.50
CA ILE A 233 -17.85 1.65 -12.06
C ILE A 233 -18.88 2.06 -13.12
N ALA A 234 -19.77 3.02 -12.79
CA ALA A 234 -20.82 3.49 -13.70
C ALA A 234 -20.28 4.10 -15.00
N SER A 235 -19.05 4.62 -14.98
CA SER A 235 -18.36 5.24 -16.12
C SER A 235 -17.35 4.31 -16.80
N THR A 236 -17.22 3.07 -16.35
CA THR A 236 -16.33 2.08 -16.96
C THR A 236 -16.92 1.57 -18.28
N ARG A 237 -16.06 1.39 -19.28
CA ARG A 237 -16.42 0.91 -20.62
C ARG A 237 -16.87 -0.54 -20.62
N TYR A 238 -17.52 -0.94 -21.70
CA TYR A 238 -17.87 -2.33 -21.95
C TYR A 238 -16.63 -3.25 -21.80
N GLY A 239 -16.76 -4.30 -21.00
CA GLY A 239 -15.68 -5.27 -20.71
C GLY A 239 -14.54 -4.72 -19.87
N GLY A 240 -14.65 -3.50 -19.31
CA GLY A 240 -13.61 -2.91 -18.48
C GLY A 240 -13.52 -3.52 -17.08
N CYS A 241 -12.42 -3.20 -16.36
CA CYS A 241 -12.15 -3.72 -15.03
C CYS A 241 -11.83 -2.60 -14.04
N VAL A 242 -12.41 -2.69 -12.84
CA VAL A 242 -12.15 -1.81 -11.70
C VAL A 242 -11.46 -2.60 -10.61
N ALA A 243 -10.18 -2.30 -10.35
CA ALA A 243 -9.39 -2.87 -9.26
C ALA A 243 -9.58 -2.02 -7.99
N ALA A 244 -10.35 -2.52 -7.04
CA ALA A 244 -10.66 -1.84 -5.78
C ALA A 244 -9.72 -2.34 -4.68
N CYS A 245 -8.93 -1.45 -4.08
CA CYS A 245 -7.91 -1.79 -3.08
C CYS A 245 -7.94 -0.90 -1.83
N GLY A 246 -8.83 0.08 -1.75
CA GLY A 246 -8.90 1.00 -0.62
C GLY A 246 -10.31 1.51 -0.33
N LEU A 247 -10.44 2.22 0.79
CA LEU A 247 -11.70 2.75 1.33
C LEU A 247 -11.52 4.12 2.00
N ALA A 248 -10.62 4.94 1.44
CA ALA A 248 -10.23 6.22 2.06
C ALA A 248 -11.39 7.24 2.16
N GLN A 249 -12.40 7.16 1.26
CA GLN A 249 -13.62 7.97 1.32
C GLN A 249 -14.73 7.27 2.11
N GLY A 250 -14.81 5.95 2.06
CA GLY A 250 -15.81 5.16 2.78
C GLY A 250 -15.77 3.69 2.39
N MET A 251 -16.38 2.84 3.22
CA MET A 251 -16.40 1.39 3.04
C MET A 251 -17.65 0.88 2.31
N ASP A 252 -18.63 1.74 2.11
CA ASP A 252 -19.86 1.45 1.38
C ASP A 252 -19.61 1.41 -0.13
N LEU A 253 -20.53 0.78 -0.86
CA LEU A 253 -20.53 0.74 -2.32
C LEU A 253 -21.96 1.00 -2.84
N PRO A 254 -22.39 2.26 -2.95
CA PRO A 254 -23.73 2.63 -3.39
C PRO A 254 -23.86 2.56 -4.92
N THR A 255 -23.90 1.35 -5.49
CA THR A 255 -24.03 1.10 -6.92
C THR A 255 -25.21 0.17 -7.23
N THR A 256 -25.46 -0.06 -8.52
CA THR A 256 -26.46 -1.01 -9.03
C THR A 256 -25.79 -2.12 -9.81
N VAL A 257 -26.52 -3.19 -10.13
CA VAL A 257 -26.00 -4.28 -10.97
C VAL A 257 -25.85 -3.92 -12.45
N MET A 258 -26.39 -2.77 -12.87
CA MET A 258 -26.46 -2.39 -14.29
C MET A 258 -25.11 -2.35 -15.01
N PRO A 259 -24.01 -1.78 -14.48
CA PRO A 259 -22.69 -1.80 -15.12
C PRO A 259 -22.19 -3.24 -15.36
N PHE A 260 -22.47 -4.12 -14.43
CA PHE A 260 -22.01 -5.52 -14.49
C PHE A 260 -22.77 -6.31 -15.56
N ILE A 261 -24.10 -6.24 -15.58
CA ILE A 261 -24.91 -7.05 -16.51
C ILE A 261 -25.02 -6.43 -17.91
N LEU A 262 -24.97 -5.10 -18.05
CA LEU A 262 -25.17 -4.42 -19.33
C LEU A 262 -23.87 -4.06 -20.06
N ARG A 263 -22.75 -3.95 -19.32
CA ARG A 263 -21.43 -3.65 -19.88
C ARG A 263 -20.36 -4.71 -19.57
N GLY A 264 -20.73 -5.78 -18.83
CA GLY A 264 -19.75 -6.79 -18.45
C GLY A 264 -18.57 -6.24 -17.63
N VAL A 265 -18.78 -5.15 -16.88
CA VAL A 265 -17.73 -4.56 -16.03
C VAL A 265 -17.34 -5.57 -14.96
N THR A 266 -16.05 -5.74 -14.74
CA THR A 266 -15.53 -6.54 -13.62
C THR A 266 -15.14 -5.62 -12.47
N LEU A 267 -15.64 -5.89 -11.26
CA LEU A 267 -15.10 -5.34 -10.02
C LEU A 267 -14.16 -6.37 -9.39
N ALA A 268 -12.87 -6.10 -9.43
CA ALA A 268 -11.83 -6.97 -8.88
C ALA A 268 -11.36 -6.44 -7.52
N GLY A 269 -11.62 -7.19 -6.45
CA GLY A 269 -11.05 -6.91 -5.12
C GLY A 269 -9.55 -7.22 -5.10
N VAL A 270 -8.76 -6.31 -4.54
CA VAL A 270 -7.31 -6.45 -4.40
C VAL A 270 -6.95 -6.47 -2.93
N ASP A 271 -6.67 -7.66 -2.39
CA ASP A 271 -6.15 -7.86 -1.04
C ASP A 271 -4.63 -7.98 -1.07
N SER A 272 -3.95 -7.06 -0.38
CA SER A 272 -2.49 -7.07 -0.18
C SER A 272 -2.08 -7.63 1.19
N VAL A 273 -3.03 -7.86 2.10
CA VAL A 273 -2.75 -8.34 3.46
C VAL A 273 -2.54 -9.85 3.49
N MET A 274 -3.49 -10.60 2.97
CA MET A 274 -3.50 -12.08 2.99
C MET A 274 -3.28 -12.70 1.62
N ALA A 275 -2.86 -11.92 0.61
CA ALA A 275 -2.57 -12.44 -0.72
C ALA A 275 -1.58 -13.62 -0.65
N PRO A 276 -1.84 -14.74 -1.35
CA PRO A 276 -0.99 -15.93 -1.34
C PRO A 276 0.46 -15.62 -1.75
N LYS A 277 1.44 -16.38 -1.19
CA LYS A 277 2.89 -16.18 -1.44
C LYS A 277 3.22 -16.13 -2.93
N ALA A 278 2.64 -17.03 -3.75
CA ALA A 278 2.87 -17.03 -5.20
C ALA A 278 2.53 -15.70 -5.86
N ARG A 279 1.40 -15.07 -5.48
CA ARG A 279 0.98 -13.77 -6.00
C ARG A 279 1.88 -12.63 -5.53
N ARG A 280 2.42 -12.73 -4.30
CA ARG A 280 3.41 -11.77 -3.79
C ARG A 280 4.71 -11.85 -4.58
N LEU A 281 5.21 -13.05 -4.81
CA LEU A 281 6.42 -13.26 -5.59
C LEU A 281 6.25 -12.76 -7.03
N GLU A 282 5.10 -13.00 -7.66
CA GLU A 282 4.77 -12.46 -8.97
C GLU A 282 4.80 -10.92 -8.97
N ALA A 283 4.13 -10.28 -8.01
CA ALA A 283 4.08 -8.83 -7.92
C ALA A 283 5.46 -8.22 -7.69
N TRP A 284 6.27 -8.76 -6.76
CA TRP A 284 7.63 -8.28 -6.51
C TRP A 284 8.57 -8.50 -7.70
N LYS A 285 8.41 -9.62 -8.42
CA LYS A 285 9.14 -9.86 -9.68
C LYS A 285 8.78 -8.83 -10.75
N ARG A 286 7.48 -8.51 -10.90
CA ARG A 286 7.00 -7.50 -11.85
C ARG A 286 7.47 -6.10 -11.46
N LEU A 287 7.41 -5.73 -10.18
CA LEU A 287 7.95 -4.47 -9.69
C LEU A 287 9.43 -4.29 -10.03
N ALA A 288 10.25 -5.34 -9.90
CA ALA A 288 11.67 -5.30 -10.21
C ALA A 288 11.99 -4.95 -11.67
N VAL A 289 11.05 -5.18 -12.59
CA VAL A 289 11.19 -4.91 -14.03
C VAL A 289 10.42 -3.66 -14.45
N ASP A 290 9.18 -3.54 -13.97
CA ASP A 290 8.21 -2.61 -14.50
C ASP A 290 8.19 -1.26 -13.76
N LEU A 291 8.75 -1.17 -12.54
CA LEU A 291 8.79 0.10 -11.81
C LEU A 291 9.96 0.98 -12.27
N ASP A 292 9.69 2.27 -12.46
CA ASP A 292 10.72 3.28 -12.70
C ASP A 292 11.36 3.68 -11.37
N LYS A 293 12.62 3.31 -11.17
CA LYS A 293 13.34 3.57 -9.90
C LYS A 293 13.64 5.06 -9.69
N ALA A 294 13.89 5.81 -10.75
CA ALA A 294 14.13 7.26 -10.62
C ALA A 294 12.87 7.95 -10.13
N LYS A 295 11.70 7.61 -10.69
CA LYS A 295 10.42 8.12 -10.22
C LYS A 295 10.06 7.64 -8.81
N LEU A 296 10.44 6.40 -8.45
CA LEU A 296 10.27 5.91 -7.07
C LEU A 296 11.09 6.77 -6.09
N ASP A 297 12.33 7.09 -6.43
CA ASP A 297 13.19 7.91 -5.60
C ASP A 297 12.66 9.36 -5.48
N GLU A 298 12.16 9.96 -6.58
CA GLU A 298 11.55 11.30 -6.61
C GLU A 298 10.27 11.42 -5.76
N LEU A 299 9.46 10.36 -5.70
CA LEU A 299 8.20 10.38 -4.94
C LEU A 299 8.38 9.99 -3.46
N THR A 300 9.61 9.72 -3.03
CA THR A 300 9.92 9.18 -1.69
C THR A 300 10.66 10.20 -0.83
N VAL A 301 10.22 10.33 0.43
CA VAL A 301 10.94 11.11 1.47
C VAL A 301 11.37 10.15 2.58
N ALA A 302 12.64 10.24 2.98
CA ALA A 302 13.19 9.43 4.06
C ALA A 302 13.19 10.19 5.39
N HIS A 303 12.83 9.49 6.46
CA HIS A 303 12.80 10.01 7.83
C HIS A 303 13.39 8.98 8.80
N PRO A 304 13.90 9.40 9.96
CA PRO A 304 14.20 8.48 11.05
C PRO A 304 12.91 7.89 11.63
N ILE A 305 12.97 6.67 12.17
CA ILE A 305 11.81 5.98 12.76
C ILE A 305 11.11 6.81 13.84
N LYS A 306 11.85 7.66 14.54
CA LYS A 306 11.31 8.51 15.62
C LYS A 306 10.29 9.54 15.13
N ASP A 307 10.27 9.85 13.85
CA ASP A 307 9.28 10.75 13.24
C ASP A 307 7.93 10.05 12.96
N ALA A 308 7.86 8.73 13.13
CA ALA A 308 6.65 7.96 12.82
C ALA A 308 5.37 8.50 13.48
N PRO A 309 5.35 8.97 14.75
CA PRO A 309 4.15 9.54 15.36
C PRO A 309 3.66 10.80 14.66
N GLN A 310 4.57 11.73 14.30
CA GLN A 310 4.22 12.94 13.56
C GLN A 310 3.70 12.59 12.16
N LEU A 311 4.40 11.72 11.44
CA LEU A 311 4.02 11.28 10.10
C LEU A 311 2.66 10.55 10.09
N ALA A 312 2.33 9.86 11.19
CA ALA A 312 1.01 9.25 11.37
C ALA A 312 -0.12 10.30 11.42
N GLU A 313 0.08 11.40 12.12
CA GLU A 313 -0.89 12.50 12.11
C GLU A 313 -0.98 13.19 10.74
N GLU A 314 0.15 13.36 10.07
CA GLU A 314 0.21 13.98 8.74
C GLU A 314 -0.50 13.13 7.68
N ILE A 315 -0.31 11.80 7.67
CA ILE A 315 -1.00 10.92 6.73
C ILE A 315 -2.50 10.89 6.99
N MET A 316 -2.93 10.89 8.26
CA MET A 316 -4.34 10.97 8.63
C MET A 316 -4.97 12.31 8.25
N ALA A 317 -4.19 13.39 8.22
CA ALA A 317 -4.62 14.70 7.74
C ALA A 317 -4.56 14.86 6.21
N GLY A 318 -4.16 13.81 5.46
CA GLY A 318 -4.02 13.86 4.00
C GLY A 318 -2.90 14.77 3.50
N LYS A 319 -1.91 15.09 4.33
CA LYS A 319 -0.81 16.01 4.00
C LYS A 319 0.36 15.31 3.30
N ILE A 320 0.49 13.99 3.44
CA ILE A 320 1.56 13.22 2.82
C ILE A 320 1.29 13.06 1.32
N ARG A 321 2.33 13.32 0.53
CA ARG A 321 2.40 13.06 -0.91
C ARG A 321 3.37 11.91 -1.17
N GLY A 322 3.02 11.00 -2.09
CA GLY A 322 3.91 9.91 -2.47
C GLY A 322 4.18 8.93 -1.33
N ARG A 323 5.47 8.65 -1.08
CA ARG A 323 5.91 7.65 -0.12
C ARG A 323 6.82 8.23 0.96
N VAL A 324 6.71 7.66 2.15
CA VAL A 324 7.59 7.93 3.28
C VAL A 324 8.31 6.65 3.66
N VAL A 325 9.63 6.71 3.76
CA VAL A 325 10.48 5.61 4.25
C VAL A 325 11.01 5.97 5.62
N LEU A 326 11.03 5.01 6.53
CA LEU A 326 11.56 5.14 7.87
C LEU A 326 12.86 4.33 7.99
N SER A 327 13.97 5.00 8.35
CA SER A 327 15.19 4.30 8.75
C SER A 327 15.12 3.95 10.23
N ILE A 328 15.44 2.69 10.56
CA ILE A 328 15.41 2.20 11.95
C ILE A 328 16.66 2.65 12.74
N LYS A 329 17.76 2.91 12.05
CA LYS A 329 19.04 3.37 12.64
C LYS A 329 19.26 4.85 12.41
#